data_ccf281d85486ca1af68e122cfe12a0dc
#
_entry.id   ccf281d85486ca1af68e122cfe12a0dc
#
_cell.length_a   1.000
_cell.length_b   1.000
_cell.length_c   1.000
_cell.angle_alpha   90.00
_cell.angle_beta   90.00
_cell.angle_gamma   90.00
#
_symmetry.space_group_name_H-M   'P 1'
#
loop_
_entity.id
_entity.type
_entity.pdbx_description
1 polymer ?
#
loop_
_entity_poly.entity_id
_entity_poly.type
_entity_poly.pdbx_seq_one_letter_code
_entity_poly.pdbx_strand_id
1 'polypeptide(L)'
;DEEMVYESRPGETFLLGATTWRIEQITRDQVIVSPAPGEPGKMPFWKGDGVGRPLEFGRAIGAFTRELLAVRDPDAAVRRLIAEHDLDENGAHNLLDYLADEKEAAGAVATDRTIVVERFRDELGDWRVVILTPFGGRVHAPWAQAIEACLVDRSGFDAQTIWSDDGIAIRFAGGDEPPPGEVLFPSPEEVEELVVSRLSSTALFAARFRENAARALLLPRRRPGARSPLWAQRQRSANLLAVASRYGSFPIILETYRECMRDVFDLPGLVEILAAVRSREIEVRSVETREASPFARSLLFDYVAAYMYEGDAPLAERRAQALTLDRNLLRDLLGEAELRELLDPAAIEEVELELQCLADGRKARNADQVHDLLRRLGDLDEGELAARVTAPDALTGWLAALQESRRACPVRIGGEERWIAIEDAGRYRDGLGVASPQGVPEVFLRPSPDALDGLLLRYSRTHGPFVARAPSARWAIPDSMVRGALQELDASGSLLHGDFRPGGTEREWCDPEVLRRLKQRSLARIRREVEPVDGPAYARFLQHWHGIGSASSGVDRLRDVLLQVE
;
A
#
# COMPACT_ATOMS: atom_id res chain seq x y z
N ASP A 1 2.27 -25.20 9.44
CA ASP A 1 3.21 -26.32 9.26
C ASP A 1 2.66 -27.42 8.36
N GLU A 2 1.42 -27.86 8.56
CA GLU A 2 0.80 -28.89 7.72
C GLU A 2 0.62 -28.42 6.26
N GLU A 3 0.33 -27.15 6.02
CA GLU A 3 0.17 -26.60 4.67
C GLU A 3 1.50 -26.57 3.92
N MET A 4 2.57 -26.09 4.55
CA MET A 4 3.92 -26.12 3.98
C MET A 4 4.33 -27.53 3.55
N VAL A 5 4.08 -28.51 4.43
CA VAL A 5 4.39 -29.93 4.14
C VAL A 5 3.54 -30.49 3.00
N TYR A 6 2.32 -29.98 2.82
CA TYR A 6 1.41 -30.40 1.77
C TYR A 6 1.78 -29.86 0.39
N GLU A 7 2.22 -28.61 0.35
CA GLU A 7 2.54 -27.88 -0.87
C GLU A 7 3.99 -28.09 -1.32
N SER A 8 4.85 -28.61 -0.44
CA SER A 8 6.26 -28.81 -0.71
C SER A 8 6.59 -30.22 -1.17
N ARG A 9 7.58 -30.33 -2.05
CA ARG A 9 8.08 -31.60 -2.59
C ARG A 9 9.57 -31.79 -2.27
N PRO A 10 10.06 -33.04 -2.13
CA PRO A 10 11.50 -33.31 -2.08
C PRO A 10 12.22 -32.70 -3.28
N GLY A 11 13.33 -32.01 -3.05
CA GLY A 11 14.11 -31.28 -4.03
C GLY A 11 13.81 -29.78 -4.10
N GLU A 12 12.68 -29.31 -3.57
CA GLU A 12 12.38 -27.87 -3.48
C GLU A 12 13.17 -27.19 -2.37
N THR A 13 13.40 -25.89 -2.54
CA THR A 13 14.10 -25.03 -1.58
C THR A 13 13.14 -24.05 -0.94
N PHE A 14 13.33 -23.79 0.35
CA PHE A 14 12.55 -22.81 1.10
C PHE A 14 13.43 -22.00 2.07
N LEU A 15 12.96 -20.82 2.43
CA LEU A 15 13.61 -19.93 3.40
C LEU A 15 13.11 -20.26 4.81
N LEU A 16 14.05 -20.42 5.75
CA LEU A 16 13.76 -20.49 7.18
C LEU A 16 14.82 -19.70 7.93
N GLY A 17 14.40 -18.60 8.57
CA GLY A 17 15.32 -17.61 9.09
C GLY A 17 16.10 -16.93 7.97
N ALA A 18 17.38 -16.71 8.16
CA ALA A 18 18.27 -16.06 7.17
C ALA A 18 18.88 -17.05 6.15
N THR A 19 18.46 -18.32 6.11
CA THR A 19 19.10 -19.37 5.33
C THR A 19 18.10 -20.10 4.46
N THR A 20 18.52 -20.44 3.23
CA THR A 20 17.76 -21.31 2.33
C THR A 20 18.05 -22.78 2.65
N TRP A 21 17.00 -23.58 2.68
CA TRP A 21 17.05 -25.01 2.96
C TRP A 21 16.44 -25.81 1.81
N ARG A 22 17.03 -26.93 1.45
CA ARG A 22 16.50 -27.87 0.47
C ARG A 22 15.79 -29.00 1.19
N ILE A 23 14.61 -29.36 0.74
CA ILE A 23 13.85 -30.49 1.24
C ILE A 23 14.43 -31.79 0.64
N GLU A 24 15.02 -32.61 1.45
CA GLU A 24 15.55 -33.93 1.04
C GLU A 24 14.44 -34.98 1.09
N GLN A 25 13.67 -35.01 2.16
CA GLN A 25 12.62 -35.98 2.36
C GLN A 25 11.52 -35.43 3.26
N ILE A 26 10.28 -35.79 2.95
CA ILE A 26 9.14 -35.55 3.80
C ILE A 26 8.65 -36.90 4.36
N THR A 27 8.77 -37.04 5.68
CA THR A 27 8.29 -38.25 6.40
C THR A 27 6.91 -37.96 7.01
N ARG A 28 6.42 -38.88 7.83
CA ARG A 28 5.12 -38.72 8.50
C ARG A 28 5.07 -37.57 9.51
N ASP A 29 6.18 -37.30 10.16
CA ASP A 29 6.33 -36.44 11.33
C ASP A 29 7.48 -35.42 11.21
N GLN A 30 8.31 -35.51 10.15
CA GLN A 30 9.48 -34.65 9.97
C GLN A 30 9.66 -34.27 8.50
N VAL A 31 10.22 -33.09 8.27
CA VAL A 31 10.79 -32.64 7.00
C VAL A 31 12.32 -32.64 7.16
N ILE A 32 12.99 -33.53 6.44
CA ILE A 32 14.45 -33.61 6.46
C ILE A 32 14.99 -32.64 5.43
N VAL A 33 15.88 -31.75 5.84
CA VAL A 33 16.40 -30.65 5.02
C VAL A 33 17.93 -30.62 5.07
N SER A 34 18.53 -30.07 4.00
CA SER A 34 19.95 -29.71 3.93
C SER A 34 20.12 -28.22 3.65
N PRO A 35 21.21 -27.58 4.12
CA PRO A 35 21.48 -26.18 3.78
C PRO A 35 21.69 -26.01 2.26
N ALA A 36 21.07 -24.96 1.67
CA ALA A 36 21.18 -24.61 0.27
C ALA A 36 21.50 -23.10 0.09
N PRO A 37 22.64 -22.63 0.63
CA PRO A 37 22.97 -21.21 0.60
C PRO A 37 23.14 -20.70 -0.84
N GLY A 38 22.53 -19.52 -1.15
CA GLY A 38 22.60 -18.91 -2.48
C GLY A 38 21.59 -19.45 -3.50
N GLU A 39 20.78 -20.44 -3.15
CA GLU A 39 19.66 -20.86 -3.98
C GLU A 39 18.41 -20.03 -3.68
N PRO A 40 17.63 -19.64 -4.72
CA PRO A 40 16.36 -18.98 -4.49
C PRO A 40 15.40 -19.96 -3.79
N GLY A 41 14.92 -19.60 -2.61
CA GLY A 41 13.97 -20.41 -1.84
C GLY A 41 12.57 -19.80 -1.84
N LYS A 42 11.54 -20.64 -1.93
CA LYS A 42 10.17 -20.18 -1.67
C LYS A 42 10.06 -19.79 -0.20
N MET A 43 9.39 -18.67 0.10
CA MET A 43 9.01 -18.37 1.47
C MET A 43 7.87 -19.32 1.85
N PRO A 44 8.04 -20.17 2.87
CA PRO A 44 6.94 -21.03 3.29
C PRO A 44 5.85 -20.18 3.94
N PHE A 45 4.63 -20.57 3.69
CA PHE A 45 3.49 -19.95 4.36
C PHE A 45 3.46 -20.38 5.84
N TRP A 46 3.88 -19.47 6.69
CA TRP A 46 3.77 -19.63 8.14
C TRP A 46 2.64 -18.77 8.67
N LYS A 47 1.40 -19.22 8.61
CA LYS A 47 0.37 -18.64 9.45
C LYS A 47 0.45 -19.35 10.80
N GLY A 48 1.31 -18.85 11.67
CA GLY A 48 1.26 -19.21 13.08
C GLY A 48 -0.03 -18.65 13.67
N ASP A 49 -0.83 -19.47 14.36
CA ASP A 49 -1.86 -18.95 15.25
C ASP A 49 -1.14 -18.21 16.38
N GLY A 50 -0.86 -16.91 16.14
CA GLY A 50 -0.35 -16.03 17.19
C GLY A 50 -1.41 -15.95 18.27
N VAL A 51 -1.05 -16.31 19.51
CA VAL A 51 -1.97 -16.26 20.65
C VAL A 51 -2.41 -14.82 20.92
N GLY A 52 -1.67 -13.84 20.40
CA GLY A 52 -1.85 -12.42 20.68
C GLY A 52 -1.43 -12.05 22.11
N ARG A 53 -1.09 -10.80 22.32
CA ARG A 53 -0.73 -10.27 23.65
C ARG A 53 -1.98 -10.26 24.55
N PRO A 54 -1.92 -10.83 25.78
CA PRO A 54 -3.01 -10.69 26.75
C PRO A 54 -3.13 -9.25 27.25
N LEU A 55 -4.35 -8.83 27.59
CA LEU A 55 -4.67 -7.47 28.03
C LEU A 55 -3.81 -7.00 29.22
N GLU A 56 -3.60 -7.88 30.20
CA GLU A 56 -2.80 -7.56 31.40
C GLU A 56 -1.35 -7.24 31.04
N PHE A 57 -0.77 -8.00 30.12
CA PHE A 57 0.58 -7.74 29.65
C PHE A 57 0.65 -6.44 28.82
N GLY A 58 -0.36 -6.19 27.97
CA GLY A 58 -0.48 -4.93 27.25
C GLY A 58 -0.57 -3.71 28.19
N ARG A 59 -1.38 -3.82 29.25
CA ARG A 59 -1.45 -2.80 30.30
C ARG A 59 -0.12 -2.58 31.01
N ALA A 60 0.61 -3.65 31.29
CA ALA A 60 1.94 -3.55 31.93
C ALA A 60 2.94 -2.82 31.02
N ILE A 61 2.95 -3.12 29.71
CA ILE A 61 3.76 -2.39 28.73
C ILE A 61 3.36 -0.91 28.68
N GLY A 62 2.06 -0.62 28.61
CA GLY A 62 1.56 0.75 28.61
C GLY A 62 1.91 1.53 29.88
N ALA A 63 1.83 0.90 31.05
CA ALA A 63 2.23 1.49 32.33
C ALA A 63 3.74 1.77 32.36
N PHE A 64 4.55 0.83 31.92
CA PHE A 64 6.00 0.98 31.78
C PHE A 64 6.36 2.15 30.86
N THR A 65 5.74 2.23 29.68
CA THR A 65 5.94 3.34 28.74
C THR A 65 5.58 4.69 29.38
N ARG A 66 4.42 4.75 30.07
CA ARG A 66 3.99 5.96 30.78
C ARG A 66 4.96 6.37 31.90
N GLU A 67 5.49 5.42 32.64
CA GLU A 67 6.49 5.66 33.68
C GLU A 67 7.80 6.18 33.10
N LEU A 68 8.30 5.62 32.00
CA LEU A 68 9.50 6.11 31.32
C LEU A 68 9.32 7.54 30.80
N LEU A 69 8.18 7.85 30.18
CA LEU A 69 7.88 9.19 29.69
C LEU A 69 7.75 10.24 30.81
N ALA A 70 7.49 9.81 32.05
CA ALA A 70 7.43 10.70 33.22
C ALA A 70 8.82 11.06 33.80
N VAL A 71 9.87 10.31 33.45
CA VAL A 71 11.22 10.56 33.90
C VAL A 71 11.79 11.79 33.18
N ARG A 72 12.18 12.81 33.91
CA ARG A 72 12.71 14.07 33.35
C ARG A 72 14.18 14.00 32.95
N ASP A 73 14.96 13.17 33.64
CA ASP A 73 16.39 12.98 33.41
C ASP A 73 16.63 11.73 32.54
N PRO A 74 17.03 11.87 31.27
CA PRO A 74 17.29 10.73 30.37
C PRO A 74 18.36 9.78 30.93
N ASP A 75 19.41 10.29 31.56
CA ASP A 75 20.47 9.46 32.14
C ASP A 75 19.95 8.61 33.32
N ALA A 76 19.00 9.15 34.09
CA ALA A 76 18.34 8.37 35.13
C ALA A 76 17.45 7.27 34.56
N ALA A 77 16.77 7.54 33.45
CA ALA A 77 15.99 6.52 32.72
C ALA A 77 16.88 5.41 32.17
N VAL A 78 18.01 5.74 31.54
CA VAL A 78 19.00 4.76 31.05
C VAL A 78 19.52 3.89 32.18
N ARG A 79 19.96 4.50 33.31
CA ARG A 79 20.44 3.74 34.48
C ARG A 79 19.37 2.80 35.03
N ARG A 80 18.11 3.24 35.10
CA ARG A 80 16.99 2.39 35.53
C ARG A 80 16.77 1.22 34.58
N LEU A 81 16.77 1.45 33.27
CA LEU A 81 16.59 0.41 32.26
C LEU A 81 17.68 -0.65 32.33
N ILE A 82 18.93 -0.27 32.55
CA ILE A 82 20.05 -1.20 32.71
C ILE A 82 19.93 -1.98 34.03
N ALA A 83 19.61 -1.30 35.13
CA ALA A 83 19.62 -1.91 36.46
C ALA A 83 18.40 -2.82 36.74
N GLU A 84 17.22 -2.45 36.24
CA GLU A 84 15.93 -3.08 36.59
C GLU A 84 15.35 -3.93 35.46
N HIS A 85 15.79 -3.72 34.19
CA HIS A 85 15.20 -4.34 33.01
C HIS A 85 16.20 -5.06 32.12
N ASP A 86 17.43 -5.27 32.58
CA ASP A 86 18.49 -6.02 31.91
C ASP A 86 18.80 -5.56 30.45
N LEU A 87 18.52 -4.29 30.11
CA LEU A 87 18.93 -3.74 28.83
C LEU A 87 20.42 -3.37 28.87
N ASP A 88 21.10 -3.48 27.72
CA ASP A 88 22.38 -2.83 27.54
C ASP A 88 22.22 -1.31 27.31
N GLU A 89 23.34 -0.59 27.32
CA GLU A 89 23.35 0.88 27.16
C GLU A 89 22.73 1.30 25.81
N ASN A 90 23.06 0.59 24.73
CA ASN A 90 22.52 0.89 23.38
C ASN A 90 21.02 0.61 23.31
N GLY A 91 20.56 -0.51 23.86
CA GLY A 91 19.14 -0.83 23.92
C GLY A 91 18.33 0.17 24.72
N ALA A 92 18.90 0.65 25.85
CA ALA A 92 18.26 1.66 26.68
C ALA A 92 18.13 3.01 25.96
N HIS A 93 19.17 3.47 25.26
CA HIS A 93 19.12 4.70 24.46
C HIS A 93 18.15 4.55 23.28
N ASN A 94 18.23 3.48 22.51
CA ASN A 94 17.34 3.26 21.37
C ASN A 94 15.86 3.23 21.78
N LEU A 95 15.53 2.65 22.94
CA LEU A 95 14.16 2.66 23.45
C LEU A 95 13.68 4.08 23.77
N LEU A 96 14.52 4.88 24.43
CA LEU A 96 14.16 6.26 24.78
C LEU A 96 14.05 7.15 23.56
N ASP A 97 14.96 7.01 22.59
CA ASP A 97 14.92 7.73 21.32
C ASP A 97 13.66 7.38 20.54
N TYR A 98 13.30 6.09 20.45
CA TYR A 98 12.08 5.64 19.78
C TYR A 98 10.80 6.21 20.39
N LEU A 99 10.74 6.32 21.74
CA LEU A 99 9.61 6.96 22.43
C LEU A 99 9.62 8.48 22.25
N ALA A 100 10.79 9.11 22.15
CA ALA A 100 10.93 10.53 21.90
C ALA A 100 10.49 10.88 20.47
N ASP A 101 10.93 10.11 19.48
CA ASP A 101 10.55 10.26 18.07
C ASP A 101 9.04 10.11 17.88
N GLU A 102 8.43 9.11 18.53
CA GLU A 102 6.96 8.94 18.49
C GLU A 102 6.25 10.15 19.09
N LYS A 103 6.72 10.64 20.24
CA LYS A 103 6.13 11.80 20.89
C LYS A 103 6.28 13.08 20.06
N GLU A 104 7.40 13.23 19.34
CA GLU A 104 7.63 14.37 18.45
C GLU A 104 6.71 14.28 17.22
N ALA A 105 6.60 13.10 16.60
CA ALA A 105 5.82 12.89 15.40
C ALA A 105 4.31 12.97 15.65
N ALA A 106 3.79 12.29 16.66
CA ALA A 106 2.36 12.19 16.96
C ALA A 106 1.87 13.10 18.09
N GLY A 107 2.76 13.83 18.76
CA GLY A 107 2.41 14.70 19.88
C GLY A 107 2.00 13.96 21.17
N ALA A 108 1.83 12.64 21.11
CA ALA A 108 1.46 11.76 22.21
C ALA A 108 1.98 10.35 21.95
N VAL A 109 2.15 9.56 23.02
CA VAL A 109 2.54 8.15 22.96
C VAL A 109 1.43 7.30 23.56
N ALA A 110 1.10 6.17 22.93
CA ALA A 110 0.12 5.23 23.46
C ALA A 110 0.62 4.58 24.77
N THR A 111 -0.26 4.50 25.76
CA THR A 111 0.02 3.94 27.08
C THR A 111 -1.19 3.16 27.62
N ASP A 112 -1.09 2.65 28.86
CA ASP A 112 -2.24 2.05 29.57
C ASP A 112 -3.42 3.02 29.81
N ARG A 113 -3.17 4.35 29.69
CA ARG A 113 -4.16 5.42 29.94
C ARG A 113 -4.37 6.35 28.76
N THR A 114 -3.68 6.14 27.66
CA THR A 114 -3.76 6.99 26.48
C THR A 114 -3.83 6.14 25.23
N ILE A 115 -4.88 6.31 24.44
CA ILE A 115 -5.01 5.79 23.07
C ILE A 115 -4.71 6.92 22.12
N VAL A 116 -3.87 6.69 21.12
CA VAL A 116 -3.59 7.68 20.07
C VAL A 116 -4.32 7.26 18.80
N VAL A 117 -5.14 8.15 18.26
CA VAL A 117 -5.81 8.00 16.96
C VAL A 117 -5.11 8.90 15.97
N GLU A 118 -4.22 8.33 15.21
CA GLU A 118 -3.47 9.02 14.18
C GLU A 118 -4.17 8.95 12.83
N ARG A 119 -4.23 10.07 12.11
CA ARG A 119 -4.81 10.19 10.78
C ARG A 119 -3.80 10.80 9.83
N PHE A 120 -3.62 10.18 8.69
CA PHE A 120 -2.77 10.70 7.62
C PHE A 120 -3.27 10.22 6.26
N ARG A 121 -2.76 10.84 5.20
CA ARG A 121 -3.02 10.38 3.84
C ARG A 121 -1.86 9.50 3.38
N ASP A 122 -2.22 8.34 2.81
CA ASP A 122 -1.22 7.47 2.19
C ASP A 122 -0.74 8.02 0.83
N GLU A 123 0.20 7.33 0.21
CA GLU A 123 0.76 7.73 -1.08
C GLU A 123 -0.26 7.77 -2.23
N LEU A 124 -1.43 7.11 -2.09
CA LEU A 124 -2.54 7.19 -3.04
C LEU A 124 -3.49 8.36 -2.74
N GLY A 125 -3.32 9.00 -1.60
CA GLY A 125 -4.19 10.05 -1.09
C GLY A 125 -5.39 9.53 -0.32
N ASP A 126 -5.48 8.21 -0.08
CA ASP A 126 -6.52 7.61 0.74
C ASP A 126 -6.26 7.90 2.22
N TRP A 127 -7.32 8.07 2.99
CA TRP A 127 -7.20 8.23 4.43
C TRP A 127 -6.78 6.93 5.12
N ARG A 128 -5.77 7.05 5.97
CA ARG A 128 -5.37 6.03 6.94
C ARG A 128 -5.73 6.53 8.33
N VAL A 129 -6.37 5.68 9.09
CA VAL A 129 -6.63 5.91 10.51
C VAL A 129 -5.98 4.78 11.29
N VAL A 130 -5.08 5.13 12.19
CA VAL A 130 -4.36 4.16 13.02
C VAL A 130 -4.72 4.41 14.48
N ILE A 131 -5.23 3.40 15.14
CA ILE A 131 -5.54 3.41 16.57
C ILE A 131 -4.37 2.71 17.26
N LEU A 132 -3.48 3.48 17.86
CA LEU A 132 -2.30 3.00 18.58
C LEU A 132 -2.66 2.73 20.04
N THR A 133 -2.43 1.51 20.49
CA THR A 133 -2.76 1.04 21.84
C THR A 133 -1.99 -0.24 22.17
N PRO A 134 -1.48 -0.43 23.41
CA PRO A 134 -0.69 -1.60 23.78
C PRO A 134 -1.53 -2.83 24.17
N PHE A 135 -2.87 -2.77 24.09
CA PHE A 135 -3.76 -3.75 24.73
C PHE A 135 -3.76 -5.15 24.12
N GLY A 136 -3.13 -5.33 22.95
CA GLY A 136 -2.89 -6.64 22.35
C GLY A 136 -3.95 -7.09 21.36
N GLY A 137 -3.53 -8.00 20.46
CA GLY A 137 -4.35 -8.49 19.34
C GLY A 137 -5.63 -9.18 19.76
N ARG A 138 -5.68 -9.78 20.94
CA ARG A 138 -6.90 -10.40 21.48
C ARG A 138 -8.04 -9.40 21.75
N VAL A 139 -7.69 -8.14 22.03
CA VAL A 139 -8.61 -6.99 22.17
C VAL A 139 -8.83 -6.31 20.83
N HIS A 140 -7.75 -6.11 20.07
CA HIS A 140 -7.80 -5.35 18.82
C HIS A 140 -8.58 -6.09 17.71
N ALA A 141 -8.49 -7.41 17.64
CA ALA A 141 -9.21 -8.20 16.64
C ALA A 141 -10.74 -8.04 16.70
N PRO A 142 -11.42 -8.28 17.83
CA PRO A 142 -12.85 -8.03 17.92
C PRO A 142 -13.20 -6.54 17.81
N TRP A 143 -12.33 -5.63 18.24
CA TRP A 143 -12.54 -4.19 18.07
C TRP A 143 -12.53 -3.79 16.60
N ALA A 144 -11.59 -4.28 15.81
CA ALA A 144 -11.54 -4.07 14.37
C ALA A 144 -12.83 -4.57 13.68
N GLN A 145 -13.33 -5.77 14.05
CA GLN A 145 -14.58 -6.30 13.52
C GLN A 145 -15.80 -5.44 13.87
N ALA A 146 -15.86 -4.91 15.11
CA ALA A 146 -16.92 -4.00 15.51
C ALA A 146 -16.87 -2.68 14.73
N ILE A 147 -15.68 -2.12 14.49
CA ILE A 147 -15.48 -0.93 13.64
C ILE A 147 -15.96 -1.20 12.22
N GLU A 148 -15.57 -2.32 11.61
CA GLU A 148 -16.04 -2.70 10.26
C GLU A 148 -17.56 -2.80 10.20
N ALA A 149 -18.20 -3.42 11.20
CA ALA A 149 -19.65 -3.49 11.26
C ALA A 149 -20.28 -2.10 11.28
N CYS A 150 -19.78 -1.21 12.16
CA CYS A 150 -20.26 0.18 12.23
C CYS A 150 -20.07 0.95 10.92
N LEU A 151 -18.96 0.76 10.21
CA LEU A 151 -18.67 1.44 8.96
C LEU A 151 -19.60 1.01 7.84
N VAL A 152 -19.85 -0.29 7.70
CA VAL A 152 -20.78 -0.80 6.69
C VAL A 152 -22.21 -0.33 6.97
N ASP A 153 -22.67 -0.41 8.21
CA ASP A 153 -24.05 -0.08 8.58
C ASP A 153 -24.36 1.43 8.49
N ARG A 154 -23.39 2.29 8.86
CA ARG A 154 -23.61 3.74 8.95
C ARG A 154 -23.19 4.51 7.70
N SER A 155 -22.20 4.04 6.96
CA SER A 155 -21.54 4.83 5.90
C SER A 155 -21.57 4.15 4.54
N GLY A 156 -21.83 2.84 4.45
CA GLY A 156 -21.72 2.08 3.21
C GLY A 156 -20.29 2.03 2.63
N PHE A 157 -19.29 2.47 3.41
CA PHE A 157 -17.90 2.47 2.98
C PHE A 157 -17.28 1.10 3.15
N ASP A 158 -16.59 0.64 2.11
CA ASP A 158 -15.72 -0.52 2.17
C ASP A 158 -14.39 -0.08 2.80
N ALA A 159 -14.17 -0.46 4.05
CA ALA A 159 -12.94 -0.16 4.77
C ALA A 159 -12.15 -1.46 4.97
N GLN A 160 -10.85 -1.38 4.70
CA GLN A 160 -9.93 -2.46 5.01
C GLN A 160 -9.33 -2.22 6.39
N THR A 161 -9.59 -3.14 7.31
CA THR A 161 -9.01 -3.09 8.66
C THR A 161 -7.94 -4.16 8.83
N ILE A 162 -6.94 -3.82 9.60
CA ILE A 162 -5.89 -4.71 10.06
C ILE A 162 -5.61 -4.44 11.53
N TRP A 163 -5.10 -5.43 12.21
CA TRP A 163 -4.78 -5.32 13.62
C TRP A 163 -3.52 -6.13 13.96
N SER A 164 -2.80 -5.64 14.96
CA SER A 164 -1.67 -6.33 15.60
C SER A 164 -1.78 -6.21 17.12
N ASP A 165 -0.73 -6.59 17.83
CA ASP A 165 -0.66 -6.39 19.27
C ASP A 165 -0.54 -4.90 19.69
N ASP A 166 -0.19 -4.01 18.77
CA ASP A 166 0.10 -2.60 19.05
C ASP A 166 -0.95 -1.63 18.48
N GLY A 167 -2.01 -2.15 17.87
CA GLY A 167 -3.12 -1.32 17.43
C GLY A 167 -3.93 -1.86 16.26
N ILE A 168 -4.73 -0.95 15.68
CA ILE A 168 -5.62 -1.22 14.55
C ILE A 168 -5.35 -0.15 13.49
N ALA A 169 -5.15 -0.56 12.24
CA ALA A 169 -5.07 0.37 11.11
C ALA A 169 -6.25 0.14 10.16
N ILE A 170 -6.82 1.24 9.67
CA ILE A 170 -7.99 1.27 8.83
C ILE A 170 -7.68 2.11 7.59
N ARG A 171 -7.96 1.57 6.42
CA ARG A 171 -7.85 2.28 5.15
C ARG A 171 -9.24 2.60 4.60
N PHE A 172 -9.42 3.87 4.21
CA PHE A 172 -10.62 4.37 3.56
C PHE A 172 -10.29 4.76 2.13
N ALA A 173 -10.81 4.02 1.17
CA ALA A 173 -10.61 4.30 -0.23
C ALA A 173 -11.62 5.35 -0.72
N GLY A 174 -11.12 6.47 -1.30
CA GLY A 174 -11.93 7.44 -2.05
C GLY A 174 -12.74 8.43 -1.22
N GLY A 175 -12.48 8.61 0.07
CA GLY A 175 -13.14 9.62 0.90
C GLY A 175 -12.38 10.95 0.95
N ASP A 176 -13.08 12.09 0.77
CA ASP A 176 -12.49 13.43 0.96
C ASP A 176 -12.22 13.74 2.43
N GLU A 177 -13.02 13.17 3.34
CA GLU A 177 -12.92 13.36 4.79
C GLU A 177 -12.66 12.03 5.51
N PRO A 178 -11.89 12.06 6.62
CA PRO A 178 -11.69 10.87 7.45
C PRO A 178 -13.01 10.50 8.16
N PRO A 179 -13.20 9.21 8.53
CA PRO A 179 -14.41 8.78 9.22
C PRO A 179 -14.56 9.50 10.57
N PRO A 180 -15.82 9.71 11.01
CA PRO A 180 -16.10 10.28 12.31
C PRO A 180 -15.47 9.46 13.44
N GLY A 181 -14.90 10.14 14.45
CA GLY A 181 -14.26 9.46 15.58
C GLY A 181 -15.18 8.52 16.36
N GLU A 182 -16.49 8.77 16.34
CA GLU A 182 -17.51 7.96 17.04
C GLU A 182 -17.61 6.52 16.51
N VAL A 183 -17.29 6.30 15.23
CA VAL A 183 -17.32 4.95 14.63
C VAL A 183 -16.16 4.10 15.12
N LEU A 184 -15.05 4.72 15.54
CA LEU A 184 -13.85 4.03 16.01
C LEU A 184 -14.02 3.47 17.43
N PHE A 185 -14.98 4.00 18.20
CA PHE A 185 -15.24 3.60 19.59
C PHE A 185 -16.73 3.23 19.76
N PRO A 186 -17.12 2.03 19.32
CA PRO A 186 -18.50 1.55 19.48
C PRO A 186 -18.90 1.51 20.96
N SER A 187 -20.21 1.56 21.22
CA SER A 187 -20.73 1.48 22.59
C SER A 187 -20.39 0.14 23.23
N PRO A 188 -19.93 0.11 24.50
CA PRO A 188 -19.67 -1.13 25.21
C PRO A 188 -20.87 -2.10 25.26
N GLU A 189 -22.10 -1.57 25.19
CA GLU A 189 -23.35 -2.34 25.21
C GLU A 189 -23.65 -3.00 23.86
N GLU A 190 -23.18 -2.43 22.74
CA GLU A 190 -23.46 -2.88 21.38
C GLU A 190 -22.33 -3.74 20.79
N VAL A 191 -21.12 -3.65 21.35
CA VAL A 191 -19.92 -4.23 20.75
C VAL A 191 -20.00 -5.75 20.59
N GLU A 192 -20.64 -6.46 21.53
CA GLU A 192 -20.82 -7.91 21.43
C GLU A 192 -21.68 -8.29 20.21
N GLU A 193 -22.80 -7.61 20.00
CA GLU A 193 -23.70 -7.84 18.88
C GLU A 193 -23.01 -7.53 17.54
N LEU A 194 -22.26 -6.42 17.48
CA LEU A 194 -21.46 -6.03 16.30
C LEU A 194 -20.44 -7.11 15.93
N VAL A 195 -19.68 -7.62 16.91
CA VAL A 195 -18.70 -8.69 16.69
C VAL A 195 -19.37 -9.98 16.23
N VAL A 196 -20.44 -10.41 16.90
CA VAL A 196 -21.18 -11.64 16.56
C VAL A 196 -21.71 -11.58 15.13
N SER A 197 -22.24 -10.43 14.70
CA SER A 197 -22.79 -10.26 13.35
C SER A 197 -21.77 -10.54 12.24
N ARG A 198 -20.49 -10.27 12.49
CA ARG A 198 -19.39 -10.46 11.52
C ARG A 198 -18.66 -11.78 11.67
N LEU A 199 -18.56 -12.28 12.90
CA LEU A 199 -17.72 -13.42 13.26
C LEU A 199 -18.00 -14.66 12.41
N SER A 200 -19.27 -14.97 12.14
CA SER A 200 -19.68 -16.17 11.38
C SER A 200 -19.14 -16.23 9.94
N SER A 201 -18.80 -15.09 9.34
CA SER A 201 -18.27 -14.98 7.99
C SER A 201 -16.74 -14.99 7.93
N THR A 202 -16.06 -15.07 9.09
CA THR A 202 -14.59 -14.99 9.16
C THR A 202 -13.92 -16.36 8.95
N ALA A 203 -12.69 -16.32 8.45
CA ALA A 203 -11.83 -17.50 8.35
C ALA A 203 -11.54 -18.13 9.72
N LEU A 204 -11.45 -17.30 10.78
CA LEU A 204 -11.30 -17.74 12.16
C LEU A 204 -12.46 -18.65 12.59
N PHE A 205 -13.69 -18.20 12.38
CA PHE A 205 -14.87 -19.00 12.75
C PHE A 205 -14.90 -20.34 12.01
N ALA A 206 -14.62 -20.33 10.70
CA ALA A 206 -14.56 -21.53 9.89
C ALA A 206 -13.44 -22.50 10.35
N ALA A 207 -12.28 -21.99 10.77
CA ALA A 207 -11.18 -22.78 11.29
C ALA A 207 -11.56 -23.42 12.65
N ARG A 208 -12.07 -22.63 13.59
CA ARG A 208 -12.50 -23.11 14.91
C ARG A 208 -13.69 -24.07 14.83
N PHE A 209 -14.65 -23.81 13.92
CA PHE A 209 -15.73 -24.75 13.65
C PHE A 209 -15.18 -26.11 13.16
N ARG A 210 -14.19 -26.11 12.27
CA ARG A 210 -13.56 -27.34 11.79
C ARG A 210 -12.91 -28.13 12.92
N GLU A 211 -12.21 -27.47 13.82
CA GLU A 211 -11.60 -28.10 15.00
C GLU A 211 -12.65 -28.66 15.94
N ASN A 212 -13.68 -27.89 16.26
CA ASN A 212 -14.79 -28.31 17.11
C ASN A 212 -15.55 -29.48 16.50
N ALA A 213 -15.85 -29.43 15.20
CA ALA A 213 -16.52 -30.51 14.49
C ALA A 213 -15.65 -31.79 14.44
N ALA A 214 -14.33 -31.66 14.32
CA ALA A 214 -13.40 -32.79 14.37
C ALA A 214 -13.33 -33.39 15.78
N ARG A 215 -13.26 -32.58 16.82
CA ARG A 215 -13.32 -33.02 18.24
C ARG A 215 -14.66 -33.72 18.56
N ALA A 216 -15.73 -33.22 18.01
CA ALA A 216 -17.07 -33.82 18.13
C ALA A 216 -17.32 -35.04 17.23
N LEU A 217 -16.30 -35.49 16.48
CA LEU A 217 -16.35 -36.62 15.55
C LEU A 217 -17.36 -36.46 14.41
N LEU A 218 -17.76 -35.24 14.08
CA LEU A 218 -18.62 -34.93 12.94
C LEU A 218 -17.87 -34.95 11.60
N LEU A 219 -16.56 -34.81 11.63
CA LEU A 219 -15.70 -34.96 10.48
C LEU A 219 -15.02 -36.34 10.45
N PRO A 220 -14.80 -36.94 9.27
CA PRO A 220 -14.14 -38.24 9.17
C PRO A 220 -12.76 -38.22 9.81
N ARG A 221 -12.44 -39.26 10.60
CA ARG A 221 -11.10 -39.44 11.18
C ARG A 221 -10.06 -39.63 10.08
N ARG A 222 -8.88 -39.09 10.29
CA ARG A 222 -7.71 -39.37 9.45
C ARG A 222 -7.39 -40.86 9.55
N ARG A 223 -7.19 -41.52 8.40
CA ARG A 223 -6.69 -42.91 8.38
C ARG A 223 -5.23 -42.89 8.83
N PRO A 224 -4.81 -43.77 9.77
CA PRO A 224 -3.41 -43.89 10.13
C PRO A 224 -2.53 -44.11 8.90
N GLY A 225 -1.49 -43.29 8.74
CA GLY A 225 -0.55 -43.40 7.61
C GLY A 225 -1.02 -42.76 6.27
N ALA A 226 -2.25 -42.24 6.19
CA ALA A 226 -2.71 -41.55 5.00
C ALA A 226 -2.79 -40.03 5.26
N ARG A 227 -2.21 -39.23 4.34
CA ARG A 227 -2.42 -37.79 4.31
C ARG A 227 -3.76 -37.50 3.61
N SER A 228 -4.62 -36.73 4.26
CA SER A 228 -5.84 -36.22 3.63
C SER A 228 -5.58 -34.79 3.17
N PRO A 229 -5.86 -34.41 1.92
CA PRO A 229 -5.67 -33.05 1.45
C PRO A 229 -6.43 -32.05 2.32
N LEU A 230 -5.79 -30.97 2.74
CA LEU A 230 -6.38 -29.94 3.60
C LEU A 230 -7.57 -29.27 2.92
N TRP A 231 -7.49 -29.04 1.60
CA TRP A 231 -8.61 -28.51 0.84
C TRP A 231 -9.87 -29.38 0.92
N ALA A 232 -9.72 -30.72 0.91
CA ALA A 232 -10.85 -31.64 1.04
C ALA A 232 -11.45 -31.61 2.46
N GLN A 233 -10.63 -31.39 3.48
CA GLN A 233 -11.12 -31.20 4.86
C GLN A 233 -11.82 -29.86 5.02
N ARG A 234 -11.27 -28.76 4.46
CA ARG A 234 -11.89 -27.46 4.41
C ARG A 234 -13.26 -27.51 3.72
N GLN A 235 -13.33 -28.15 2.55
CA GLN A 235 -14.57 -28.31 1.80
C GLN A 235 -15.64 -29.07 2.60
N ARG A 236 -15.27 -30.17 3.26
CA ARG A 236 -16.20 -30.94 4.09
C ARG A 236 -16.69 -30.15 5.30
N SER A 237 -15.79 -29.44 5.95
CA SER A 237 -16.12 -28.57 7.07
C SER A 237 -17.03 -27.40 6.64
N ALA A 238 -16.74 -26.77 5.50
CA ALA A 238 -17.58 -25.71 4.95
C ALA A 238 -19.01 -26.21 4.62
N ASN A 239 -19.12 -27.39 4.01
CA ASN A 239 -20.43 -28.01 3.73
C ASN A 239 -21.20 -28.32 5.03
N LEU A 240 -20.51 -28.84 6.05
CA LEU A 240 -21.10 -29.09 7.35
C LEU A 240 -21.55 -27.78 8.03
N LEU A 241 -20.71 -26.74 8.00
CA LEU A 241 -21.03 -25.43 8.54
C LEU A 241 -22.25 -24.82 7.85
N ALA A 242 -22.33 -24.89 6.53
CA ALA A 242 -23.47 -24.38 5.75
C ALA A 242 -24.80 -25.06 6.13
N VAL A 243 -24.77 -26.33 6.50
CA VAL A 243 -25.96 -27.05 7.02
C VAL A 243 -26.21 -26.68 8.46
N ALA A 244 -25.18 -26.72 9.32
CA ALA A 244 -25.31 -26.48 10.77
C ALA A 244 -25.76 -25.04 11.10
N SER A 245 -25.35 -24.05 10.30
CA SER A 245 -25.73 -22.63 10.47
C SER A 245 -27.25 -22.38 10.36
N ARG A 246 -27.98 -23.31 9.73
CA ARG A 246 -29.46 -23.24 9.67
C ARG A 246 -30.11 -23.55 11.01
N TYR A 247 -29.37 -24.09 11.97
CA TYR A 247 -29.85 -24.49 13.28
C TYR A 247 -29.09 -23.67 14.35
N GLY A 248 -29.63 -22.49 14.70
CA GLY A 248 -28.97 -21.54 15.60
C GLY A 248 -28.65 -22.08 17.00
N SER A 249 -29.32 -23.17 17.43
CA SER A 249 -29.07 -23.85 18.71
C SER A 249 -28.12 -25.07 18.59
N PHE A 250 -27.48 -25.28 17.42
CA PHE A 250 -26.57 -26.42 17.25
C PHE A 250 -25.35 -26.29 18.17
N PRO A 251 -25.10 -27.28 19.08
CA PRO A 251 -24.11 -27.11 20.15
C PRO A 251 -22.69 -26.74 19.64
N ILE A 252 -22.26 -27.31 18.52
CA ILE A 252 -20.92 -27.03 17.96
C ILE A 252 -20.80 -25.60 17.44
N ILE A 253 -21.87 -25.02 16.92
CA ILE A 253 -21.90 -23.61 16.52
C ILE A 253 -21.79 -22.71 17.75
N LEU A 254 -22.59 -22.97 18.78
CA LEU A 254 -22.55 -22.19 20.02
C LEU A 254 -21.19 -22.29 20.70
N GLU A 255 -20.59 -23.48 20.73
CA GLU A 255 -19.24 -23.67 21.26
C GLU A 255 -18.20 -22.93 20.43
N THR A 256 -18.33 -22.91 19.10
CA THR A 256 -17.44 -22.14 18.22
C THR A 256 -17.52 -20.64 18.49
N TYR A 257 -18.72 -20.09 18.68
CA TYR A 257 -18.87 -18.70 19.10
C TYR A 257 -18.21 -18.43 20.45
N ARG A 258 -18.48 -19.29 21.45
CA ARG A 258 -17.89 -19.16 22.79
C ARG A 258 -16.35 -19.15 22.71
N GLU A 259 -15.79 -20.13 22.00
CA GLU A 259 -14.33 -20.28 21.85
C GLU A 259 -13.73 -19.06 21.13
N CYS A 260 -14.34 -18.59 20.04
CA CYS A 260 -13.87 -17.40 19.36
C CYS A 260 -13.92 -16.15 20.25
N MET A 261 -15.02 -15.92 20.96
CA MET A 261 -15.21 -14.67 21.71
C MET A 261 -14.46 -14.62 23.04
N ARG A 262 -14.10 -15.77 23.63
CA ARG A 262 -13.48 -15.81 24.97
C ARG A 262 -12.07 -16.39 24.99
N ASP A 263 -11.80 -17.40 24.16
CA ASP A 263 -10.53 -18.10 24.20
C ASP A 263 -9.54 -17.51 23.17
N VAL A 264 -10.05 -17.09 21.99
CA VAL A 264 -9.24 -16.43 20.96
C VAL A 264 -9.27 -14.91 21.16
N PHE A 265 -10.45 -14.32 21.19
CA PHE A 265 -10.65 -12.92 21.53
C PHE A 265 -10.76 -12.74 23.04
N ASP A 266 -10.48 -11.55 23.50
CA ASP A 266 -10.81 -11.09 24.84
C ASP A 266 -11.93 -10.05 24.75
N LEU A 267 -13.13 -10.50 24.39
CA LEU A 267 -14.28 -9.60 24.26
C LEU A 267 -14.65 -8.91 25.59
N PRO A 268 -14.60 -9.58 26.76
CA PRO A 268 -14.78 -8.88 28.03
C PRO A 268 -13.77 -7.76 28.25
N GLY A 269 -12.49 -8.00 27.94
CA GLY A 269 -11.45 -6.98 28.00
C GLY A 269 -11.71 -5.80 27.06
N LEU A 270 -12.21 -6.06 25.84
CA LEU A 270 -12.61 -4.99 24.91
C LEU A 270 -13.75 -4.15 25.50
N VAL A 271 -14.79 -4.78 26.06
CA VAL A 271 -15.91 -4.07 26.72
C VAL A 271 -15.39 -3.18 27.86
N GLU A 272 -14.47 -3.69 28.68
CA GLU A 272 -13.82 -2.92 29.76
C GLU A 272 -13.05 -1.71 29.22
N ILE A 273 -12.24 -1.87 28.17
CA ILE A 273 -11.49 -0.76 27.56
C ILE A 273 -12.44 0.30 27.00
N LEU A 274 -13.47 -0.09 26.25
CA LEU A 274 -14.45 0.86 25.70
C LEU A 274 -15.23 1.58 26.82
N ALA A 275 -15.53 0.92 27.93
CA ALA A 275 -16.15 1.53 29.10
C ALA A 275 -15.19 2.55 29.76
N ALA A 276 -13.89 2.22 29.87
CA ALA A 276 -12.87 3.12 30.41
C ALA A 276 -12.63 4.34 29.50
N VAL A 277 -12.73 4.20 28.19
CA VAL A 277 -12.72 5.32 27.23
C VAL A 277 -13.93 6.22 27.44
N ARG A 278 -15.13 5.65 27.57
CA ARG A 278 -16.37 6.39 27.79
C ARG A 278 -16.36 7.14 29.14
N SER A 279 -15.84 6.53 30.19
CA SER A 279 -15.70 7.15 31.52
C SER A 279 -14.54 8.16 31.60
N ARG A 280 -13.72 8.27 30.55
CA ARG A 280 -12.50 9.09 30.47
C ARG A 280 -11.39 8.66 31.45
N GLU A 281 -11.39 7.43 31.89
CA GLU A 281 -10.25 6.81 32.58
C GLU A 281 -9.09 6.57 31.61
N ILE A 282 -9.42 6.25 30.34
CA ILE A 282 -8.49 6.21 29.23
C ILE A 282 -8.77 7.43 28.34
N GLU A 283 -7.74 8.25 28.14
CA GLU A 283 -7.78 9.43 27.28
C GLU A 283 -7.59 9.03 25.81
N VAL A 284 -8.37 9.60 24.89
CA VAL A 284 -8.19 9.44 23.45
C VAL A 284 -7.60 10.72 22.89
N ARG A 285 -6.40 10.62 22.33
CA ARG A 285 -5.70 11.71 21.62
C ARG A 285 -5.84 11.51 20.13
N SER A 286 -6.50 12.45 19.45
CA SER A 286 -6.63 12.44 18.00
C SER A 286 -5.65 13.42 17.39
N VAL A 287 -4.82 12.93 16.48
CA VAL A 287 -3.77 13.70 15.80
C VAL A 287 -3.87 13.51 14.29
N GLU A 288 -3.50 14.54 13.54
CA GLU A 288 -3.33 14.46 12.09
C GLU A 288 -1.87 14.72 11.78
N THR A 289 -1.23 13.76 11.11
CA THR A 289 0.19 13.80 10.77
C THR A 289 0.34 13.85 9.24
N ARG A 290 1.50 14.30 8.77
CA ARG A 290 1.80 14.29 7.33
C ARG A 290 2.17 12.91 6.84
N GLU A 291 2.86 12.15 7.67
CA GLU A 291 3.35 10.80 7.43
C GLU A 291 3.08 9.95 8.68
N ALA A 292 3.12 8.63 8.51
CA ALA A 292 2.97 7.71 9.63
C ALA A 292 4.05 7.91 10.69
N SER A 293 3.64 8.02 11.96
CA SER A 293 4.54 8.05 13.12
C SER A 293 5.36 6.75 13.22
N PRO A 294 6.45 6.71 14.01
CA PRO A 294 7.22 5.49 14.21
C PRO A 294 6.37 4.28 14.63
N PHE A 295 5.41 4.46 15.54
CA PHE A 295 4.52 3.38 15.98
C PHE A 295 3.54 2.97 14.87
N ALA A 296 2.93 3.93 14.20
CA ALA A 296 2.04 3.64 13.07
C ALA A 296 2.78 2.94 11.93
N ARG A 297 4.02 3.35 11.65
CA ARG A 297 4.87 2.71 10.63
C ARG A 297 5.19 1.27 10.99
N SER A 298 5.53 0.99 12.25
CA SER A 298 5.78 -0.38 12.73
C SER A 298 4.55 -1.27 12.56
N LEU A 299 3.36 -0.79 12.95
CA LEU A 299 2.11 -1.52 12.77
C LEU A 299 1.80 -1.78 11.29
N LEU A 300 2.03 -0.80 10.43
CA LEU A 300 1.84 -0.96 8.98
C LEU A 300 2.86 -1.90 8.36
N PHE A 301 4.08 -1.98 8.89
CA PHE A 301 5.11 -2.92 8.44
C PHE A 301 4.69 -4.38 8.68
N ASP A 302 4.17 -4.69 9.85
CA ASP A 302 3.63 -6.03 10.16
C ASP A 302 2.53 -6.44 9.17
N TYR A 303 1.70 -5.49 8.76
CA TYR A 303 0.68 -5.70 7.73
C TYR A 303 1.27 -6.04 6.36
N VAL A 304 2.26 -5.25 5.92
CA VAL A 304 2.92 -5.49 4.63
C VAL A 304 3.56 -6.87 4.61
N ALA A 305 4.27 -7.23 5.67
CA ALA A 305 4.89 -8.53 5.81
C ALA A 305 3.84 -9.67 5.76
N ALA A 306 2.76 -9.57 6.54
CA ALA A 306 1.70 -10.58 6.54
C ALA A 306 1.05 -10.73 5.15
N TYR A 307 0.82 -9.63 4.45
CA TYR A 307 0.11 -9.61 3.17
C TYR A 307 0.96 -10.15 2.00
N MET A 308 2.25 -9.87 2.01
CA MET A 308 3.16 -10.36 0.98
C MET A 308 3.35 -11.88 1.03
N TYR A 309 3.12 -12.46 2.20
CA TYR A 309 3.30 -13.89 2.46
C TYR A 309 1.98 -14.68 2.47
N GLU A 310 0.81 -14.06 2.31
CA GLU A 310 -0.46 -14.78 2.09
C GLU A 310 -0.49 -15.38 0.68
N GLY A 311 -0.01 -16.62 0.57
CA GLY A 311 0.32 -17.31 -0.69
C GLY A 311 -0.85 -17.61 -1.65
N ASP A 312 -2.10 -17.44 -1.25
CA ASP A 312 -3.29 -17.79 -2.05
C ASP A 312 -3.86 -16.61 -2.86
N ALA A 313 -3.35 -15.38 -2.66
CA ALA A 313 -3.82 -14.24 -3.43
C ALA A 313 -3.24 -14.25 -4.85
N PRO A 314 -4.05 -14.00 -5.90
CA PRO A 314 -3.57 -13.87 -7.27
C PRO A 314 -2.45 -12.83 -7.38
N LEU A 315 -1.49 -13.05 -8.30
CA LEU A 315 -0.36 -12.11 -8.50
C LEU A 315 -0.83 -10.66 -8.72
N ALA A 316 -1.94 -10.49 -9.46
CA ALA A 316 -2.54 -9.18 -9.69
C ALA A 316 -3.06 -8.53 -8.39
N GLU A 317 -3.64 -9.31 -7.49
CA GLU A 317 -4.13 -8.80 -6.21
C GLU A 317 -2.97 -8.43 -5.28
N ARG A 318 -1.90 -9.23 -5.24
CA ARG A 318 -0.64 -8.88 -4.53
C ARG A 318 -0.04 -7.59 -5.07
N ARG A 319 0.01 -7.40 -6.40
CA ARG A 319 0.46 -6.15 -7.02
C ARG A 319 -0.44 -4.97 -6.66
N ALA A 320 -1.77 -5.16 -6.70
CA ALA A 320 -2.72 -4.13 -6.32
C ALA A 320 -2.49 -3.63 -4.89
N GLN A 321 -2.20 -4.54 -3.99
CA GLN A 321 -1.94 -4.23 -2.59
C GLN A 321 -0.57 -3.60 -2.39
N ALA A 322 0.48 -4.10 -3.05
CA ALA A 322 1.80 -3.49 -3.04
C ALA A 322 1.76 -2.02 -3.48
N LEU A 323 0.95 -1.67 -4.49
CA LEU A 323 0.78 -0.28 -4.93
C LEU A 323 0.16 0.64 -3.86
N THR A 324 -0.52 0.07 -2.87
CA THR A 324 -1.16 0.83 -1.79
C THR A 324 -0.25 1.07 -0.59
N LEU A 325 0.94 0.49 -0.58
CA LEU A 325 1.87 0.50 0.54
C LEU A 325 2.89 1.63 0.42
N ASP A 326 3.46 2.02 1.56
CA ASP A 326 4.56 2.97 1.64
C ASP A 326 5.78 2.44 0.87
N ARG A 327 6.38 3.31 0.07
CA ARG A 327 7.47 2.94 -0.84
C ARG A 327 8.75 2.56 -0.12
N ASN A 328 9.05 3.20 1.02
CA ASN A 328 10.24 2.90 1.79
C ASN A 328 10.13 1.52 2.44
N LEU A 329 8.93 1.19 2.97
CA LEU A 329 8.62 -0.15 3.49
C LEU A 329 8.72 -1.22 2.40
N LEU A 330 8.23 -0.92 1.19
CA LEU A 330 8.33 -1.86 0.06
C LEU A 330 9.77 -2.07 -0.40
N ARG A 331 10.61 -1.03 -0.39
CA ARG A 331 12.03 -1.15 -0.77
C ARG A 331 12.79 -2.08 0.17
N ASP A 332 12.53 -1.98 1.46
CA ASP A 332 13.17 -2.81 2.47
C ASP A 332 12.75 -4.29 2.36
N LEU A 333 11.56 -4.55 1.81
CA LEU A 333 10.99 -5.90 1.69
C LEU A 333 11.24 -6.56 0.34
N LEU A 334 11.05 -5.83 -0.78
CA LEU A 334 11.04 -6.39 -2.13
C LEU A 334 12.37 -6.20 -2.88
N GLY A 335 13.16 -5.21 -2.48
CA GLY A 335 14.30 -4.78 -3.29
C GLY A 335 13.93 -3.90 -4.50
N GLU A 336 14.96 -3.25 -5.09
CA GLU A 336 14.78 -2.23 -6.13
C GLU A 336 14.19 -2.78 -7.44
N ALA A 337 14.51 -4.02 -7.81
CA ALA A 337 14.08 -4.62 -9.08
C ALA A 337 12.55 -4.88 -9.12
N GLU A 338 11.98 -5.32 -8.01
CA GLU A 338 10.55 -5.65 -7.93
C GLU A 338 9.68 -4.39 -7.85
N LEU A 339 10.20 -3.27 -7.33
CA LEU A 339 9.49 -1.99 -7.29
C LEU A 339 9.18 -1.44 -8.68
N ARG A 340 10.05 -1.68 -9.67
CA ARG A 340 9.85 -1.25 -11.06
C ARG A 340 8.65 -1.92 -11.71
N GLU A 341 8.36 -3.18 -11.33
CA GLU A 341 7.28 -3.98 -11.91
C GLU A 341 5.89 -3.65 -11.34
N LEU A 342 5.80 -2.76 -10.36
CA LEU A 342 4.52 -2.41 -9.71
C LEU A 342 3.63 -1.55 -10.59
N LEU A 343 4.19 -0.58 -11.32
CA LEU A 343 3.42 0.30 -12.19
C LEU A 343 3.09 -0.40 -13.52
N ASP A 344 1.86 -0.22 -13.99
CA ASP A 344 1.43 -0.74 -15.28
C ASP A 344 1.97 0.16 -16.42
N PRO A 345 2.69 -0.39 -17.42
CA PRO A 345 3.24 0.40 -18.53
C PRO A 345 2.19 1.17 -19.32
N ALA A 346 1.02 0.59 -19.53
CA ALA A 346 -0.06 1.24 -20.26
C ALA A 346 -0.70 2.36 -19.45
N ALA A 347 -0.72 2.24 -18.10
CA ALA A 347 -1.15 3.34 -17.24
C ALA A 347 -0.18 4.53 -17.30
N ILE A 348 1.14 4.26 -17.40
CA ILE A 348 2.15 5.31 -17.57
C ILE A 348 1.92 6.04 -18.89
N GLU A 349 1.71 5.32 -20.00
CA GLU A 349 1.45 5.90 -21.32
C GLU A 349 0.15 6.73 -21.35
N GLU A 350 -0.94 6.20 -20.79
CA GLU A 350 -2.22 6.92 -20.71
C GLU A 350 -2.09 8.24 -19.94
N VAL A 351 -1.44 8.22 -18.77
CA VAL A 351 -1.24 9.41 -17.95
C VAL A 351 -0.32 10.40 -18.64
N GLU A 352 0.75 9.95 -19.31
CA GLU A 352 1.63 10.80 -20.10
C GLU A 352 0.86 11.54 -21.20
N LEU A 353 0.02 10.84 -21.97
CA LEU A 353 -0.83 11.44 -23.02
C LEU A 353 -1.80 12.49 -22.44
N GLU A 354 -2.37 12.23 -21.27
CA GLU A 354 -3.24 13.20 -20.59
C GLU A 354 -2.47 14.45 -20.10
N LEU A 355 -1.30 14.25 -19.46
CA LEU A 355 -0.46 15.32 -18.94
C LEU A 355 0.04 16.23 -20.06
N GLN A 356 0.46 15.62 -21.18
CA GLN A 356 0.96 16.28 -22.37
C GLN A 356 -0.15 16.86 -23.27
N CYS A 357 -1.40 16.76 -22.87
CA CYS A 357 -2.55 17.21 -23.66
C CYS A 357 -2.63 16.59 -25.08
N LEU A 358 -2.13 15.37 -25.23
CA LEU A 358 -2.19 14.59 -26.47
C LEU A 358 -3.44 13.70 -26.54
N ALA A 359 -4.05 13.38 -25.41
CA ALA A 359 -5.25 12.56 -25.34
C ALA A 359 -6.46 13.26 -25.99
N ASP A 360 -7.37 12.46 -26.56
CA ASP A 360 -8.62 12.96 -27.13
C ASP A 360 -9.44 13.75 -26.07
N GLY A 361 -9.98 14.88 -26.49
CA GLY A 361 -10.71 15.79 -25.59
C GLY A 361 -9.83 16.76 -24.77
N ARG A 362 -8.49 16.61 -24.77
CA ARG A 362 -7.55 17.52 -24.09
C ARG A 362 -6.88 18.52 -25.03
N LYS A 363 -7.04 18.36 -26.34
CA LYS A 363 -6.42 19.21 -27.36
C LYS A 363 -7.05 20.61 -27.41
N ALA A 364 -6.21 21.61 -27.67
CA ALA A 364 -6.65 23.00 -27.79
C ALA A 364 -7.48 23.22 -29.07
N ARG A 365 -8.51 24.09 -28.96
CA ARG A 365 -9.49 24.36 -30.04
C ARG A 365 -9.44 25.77 -30.57
N ASN A 366 -8.68 26.65 -29.93
CA ASN A 366 -8.54 28.06 -30.29
C ASN A 366 -7.22 28.65 -29.75
N ALA A 367 -6.91 29.90 -30.10
CA ALA A 367 -5.71 30.61 -29.69
C ALA A 367 -5.57 30.74 -28.16
N ASP A 368 -6.66 30.97 -27.44
CA ASP A 368 -6.62 31.09 -25.97
C ASP A 368 -6.18 29.80 -25.33
N GLN A 369 -6.72 28.66 -25.78
CA GLN A 369 -6.31 27.35 -25.29
C GLN A 369 -4.87 26.97 -25.69
N VAL A 370 -4.36 27.47 -26.84
CA VAL A 370 -2.93 27.34 -27.18
C VAL A 370 -2.07 28.13 -26.19
N HIS A 371 -2.49 29.33 -25.81
CA HIS A 371 -1.80 30.07 -24.76
C HIS A 371 -1.82 29.31 -23.40
N ASP A 372 -2.95 28.68 -23.03
CA ASP A 372 -3.04 27.87 -21.84
C ASP A 372 -2.11 26.62 -21.90
N LEU A 373 -1.97 26.01 -23.09
CA LEU A 373 -0.97 24.93 -23.29
C LEU A 373 0.45 25.40 -23.00
N LEU A 374 0.85 26.58 -23.56
CA LEU A 374 2.18 27.14 -23.33
C LEU A 374 2.42 27.49 -21.86
N ARG A 375 1.41 28.03 -21.17
CA ARG A 375 1.51 28.29 -19.72
C ARG A 375 1.65 27.01 -18.90
N ARG A 376 0.98 25.93 -19.31
CA ARG A 376 0.98 24.64 -18.62
C ARG A 376 2.22 23.80 -18.91
N LEU A 377 2.54 23.60 -20.21
CA LEU A 377 3.58 22.69 -20.66
C LEU A 377 4.95 23.38 -20.76
N GLY A 378 4.96 24.68 -20.92
CA GLY A 378 6.18 25.47 -21.14
C GLY A 378 6.49 25.65 -22.62
N ASP A 379 7.77 25.48 -22.98
CA ASP A 379 8.25 25.64 -24.35
C ASP A 379 7.78 24.51 -25.26
N LEU A 380 7.21 24.85 -26.40
CA LEU A 380 6.77 23.89 -27.43
C LEU A 380 7.20 24.36 -28.82
N ASP A 381 7.69 23.45 -29.64
CA ASP A 381 7.89 23.74 -31.07
C ASP A 381 6.56 23.64 -31.85
N GLU A 382 6.58 24.05 -33.12
CA GLU A 382 5.35 24.03 -33.93
C GLU A 382 4.81 22.62 -34.17
N GLY A 383 5.67 21.61 -34.26
CA GLY A 383 5.27 20.21 -34.42
C GLY A 383 4.59 19.68 -33.15
N GLU A 384 5.17 19.98 -31.98
CA GLU A 384 4.59 19.66 -30.67
C GLU A 384 3.24 20.35 -30.47
N LEU A 385 3.09 21.62 -30.88
CA LEU A 385 1.83 22.35 -30.84
C LEU A 385 0.79 21.77 -31.79
N ALA A 386 1.19 21.42 -33.03
CA ALA A 386 0.29 20.84 -34.02
C ALA A 386 -0.31 19.51 -33.55
N ALA A 387 0.46 18.69 -32.82
CA ALA A 387 -0.04 17.45 -32.22
C ALA A 387 -1.08 17.68 -31.11
N ARG A 388 -1.08 18.85 -30.47
CA ARG A 388 -1.90 19.22 -29.31
C ARG A 388 -3.09 20.12 -29.62
N VAL A 389 -3.38 20.34 -30.90
CA VAL A 389 -4.54 21.13 -31.34
C VAL A 389 -5.52 20.26 -32.13
N THR A 390 -6.79 20.66 -32.16
CA THR A 390 -7.82 19.97 -32.94
C THR A 390 -7.81 20.37 -34.42
N ALA A 391 -7.22 21.53 -34.76
CA ALA A 391 -7.16 22.07 -36.12
C ALA A 391 -5.71 22.54 -36.43
N PRO A 392 -4.80 21.65 -36.83
CA PRO A 392 -3.39 21.98 -37.10
C PRO A 392 -3.23 23.07 -38.16
N ASP A 393 -4.09 23.10 -39.16
CA ASP A 393 -4.06 24.10 -40.24
C ASP A 393 -4.34 25.55 -39.76
N ALA A 394 -5.04 25.70 -38.63
CA ALA A 394 -5.33 27.00 -38.03
C ALA A 394 -4.22 27.50 -37.08
N LEU A 395 -3.26 26.62 -36.70
CA LEU A 395 -2.25 26.89 -35.68
C LEU A 395 -1.41 28.14 -36.01
N THR A 396 -0.92 28.25 -37.24
CA THR A 396 -0.09 29.40 -37.65
C THR A 396 -0.85 30.73 -37.46
N GLY A 397 -2.15 30.75 -37.76
CA GLY A 397 -2.98 31.94 -37.54
C GLY A 397 -3.19 32.25 -36.05
N TRP A 398 -3.34 31.21 -35.22
CA TRP A 398 -3.46 31.37 -33.76
C TRP A 398 -2.15 31.86 -33.13
N LEU A 399 -1.01 31.37 -33.56
CA LEU A 399 0.31 31.79 -33.08
C LEU A 399 0.58 33.26 -33.47
N ALA A 400 0.26 33.66 -34.70
CA ALA A 400 0.37 35.05 -35.15
C ALA A 400 -0.49 35.98 -34.29
N ALA A 401 -1.76 35.62 -34.03
CA ALA A 401 -2.66 36.40 -33.17
C ALA A 401 -2.16 36.50 -31.72
N LEU A 402 -1.58 35.43 -31.17
CA LEU A 402 -0.99 35.41 -29.82
C LEU A 402 0.27 36.28 -29.76
N GLN A 403 1.09 36.31 -30.82
CA GLN A 403 2.27 37.16 -30.92
C GLN A 403 1.88 38.65 -31.04
N GLU A 404 0.91 38.99 -31.89
CA GLU A 404 0.41 40.34 -32.05
C GLU A 404 -0.20 40.87 -30.73
N SER A 405 -0.95 40.05 -30.03
CA SER A 405 -1.53 40.38 -28.71
C SER A 405 -0.53 40.34 -27.56
N ARG A 406 0.75 40.01 -27.81
CA ARG A 406 1.83 39.87 -26.82
C ARG A 406 1.51 38.87 -25.71
N ARG A 407 0.92 37.73 -26.06
CA ARG A 407 0.61 36.65 -25.14
C ARG A 407 1.56 35.46 -25.30
N ALA A 408 2.10 35.26 -26.49
CA ALA A 408 3.13 34.25 -26.74
C ALA A 408 4.23 34.84 -27.63
N CYS A 409 5.42 34.28 -27.55
CA CYS A 409 6.55 34.70 -28.36
C CYS A 409 7.44 33.50 -28.70
N PRO A 410 8.07 33.51 -29.91
CA PRO A 410 9.10 32.55 -30.24
C PRO A 410 10.42 32.90 -29.54
N VAL A 411 11.14 31.87 -29.07
CA VAL A 411 12.45 31.95 -28.44
C VAL A 411 13.34 30.86 -28.99
N ARG A 412 14.66 31.01 -28.89
CA ARG A 412 15.62 29.97 -29.28
C ARG A 412 16.15 29.26 -28.03
N ILE A 413 15.88 27.96 -27.94
CA ILE A 413 16.35 27.07 -26.86
C ILE A 413 17.16 25.96 -27.53
N GLY A 414 18.44 25.81 -27.16
CA GLY A 414 19.29 24.78 -27.74
C GLY A 414 19.50 24.89 -29.26
N GLY A 415 19.29 26.09 -29.84
CA GLY A 415 19.36 26.32 -31.28
C GLY A 415 18.05 26.11 -32.05
N GLU A 416 17.03 25.52 -31.41
CA GLU A 416 15.68 25.29 -31.96
C GLU A 416 14.75 26.45 -31.63
N GLU A 417 13.81 26.76 -32.54
CA GLU A 417 12.75 27.75 -32.30
C GLU A 417 11.59 27.08 -31.57
N ARG A 418 11.20 27.67 -30.44
CA ARG A 418 10.14 27.20 -29.61
C ARG A 418 9.24 28.36 -29.17
N TRP A 419 7.97 28.10 -28.98
CA TRP A 419 7.01 29.06 -28.47
C TRP A 419 6.88 28.97 -26.96
N ILE A 420 6.84 30.11 -26.29
CA ILE A 420 6.59 30.23 -24.86
C ILE A 420 5.48 31.24 -24.59
N ALA A 421 4.79 31.11 -23.46
CA ALA A 421 3.94 32.18 -22.95
C ALA A 421 4.79 33.38 -22.55
N ILE A 422 4.35 34.60 -22.85
CA ILE A 422 5.13 35.81 -22.61
C ILE A 422 5.47 36.01 -21.13
N GLU A 423 4.61 35.55 -20.24
CA GLU A 423 4.75 35.60 -18.79
C GLU A 423 5.97 34.80 -18.28
N ASP A 424 6.41 33.83 -19.05
CA ASP A 424 7.56 32.98 -18.70
C ASP A 424 8.89 33.50 -19.25
N ALA A 425 8.91 34.58 -20.03
CA ALA A 425 10.13 35.08 -20.68
C ALA A 425 11.28 35.32 -19.71
N GLY A 426 11.02 35.89 -18.53
CA GLY A 426 12.02 36.07 -17.47
C GLY A 426 12.55 34.76 -16.92
N ARG A 427 11.68 33.77 -16.74
CA ARG A 427 12.07 32.44 -16.23
C ARG A 427 12.98 31.69 -17.21
N TYR A 428 12.68 31.72 -18.50
CA TYR A 428 13.54 31.12 -19.53
C TYR A 428 14.88 31.87 -19.70
N ARG A 429 14.87 33.21 -19.53
CA ARG A 429 16.12 34.00 -19.51
C ARG A 429 17.01 33.59 -18.34
N ASP A 430 16.47 33.57 -17.12
CA ASP A 430 17.26 33.38 -15.91
C ASP A 430 17.63 31.90 -15.69
N GLY A 431 16.74 30.95 -16.05
CA GLY A 431 16.98 29.52 -15.89
C GLY A 431 17.84 28.88 -17.01
N LEU A 432 17.70 29.35 -18.26
CA LEU A 432 18.33 28.73 -19.42
C LEU A 432 19.24 29.69 -20.22
N GLY A 433 19.37 30.96 -19.81
CA GLY A 433 20.16 31.94 -20.56
C GLY A 433 19.55 32.36 -21.91
N VAL A 434 18.24 32.15 -22.08
CA VAL A 434 17.56 32.49 -23.35
C VAL A 434 17.48 34.00 -23.52
N ALA A 435 17.79 34.51 -24.71
CA ALA A 435 17.67 35.92 -25.01
C ALA A 435 16.21 36.36 -24.93
N SER A 436 15.93 37.41 -24.16
CA SER A 436 14.56 37.95 -24.02
C SER A 436 14.09 38.53 -25.36
N PRO A 437 12.89 38.14 -25.85
CA PRO A 437 12.32 38.73 -27.06
C PRO A 437 12.05 40.22 -26.89
N GLN A 438 12.07 40.98 -28.02
CA GLN A 438 11.75 42.40 -27.98
C GLN A 438 10.25 42.60 -27.65
N GLY A 439 9.96 43.62 -26.81
CA GLY A 439 8.60 44.02 -26.50
C GLY A 439 7.91 43.20 -25.38
N VAL A 440 8.66 42.37 -24.65
CA VAL A 440 8.17 41.73 -23.44
C VAL A 440 7.93 42.78 -22.35
N PRO A 441 6.75 42.85 -21.72
CA PRO A 441 6.49 43.75 -20.60
C PRO A 441 7.47 43.58 -19.46
N GLU A 442 7.95 44.68 -18.87
CA GLU A 442 8.99 44.66 -17.82
C GLU A 442 8.59 43.85 -16.59
N VAL A 443 7.30 43.75 -16.31
CA VAL A 443 6.74 42.94 -15.21
C VAL A 443 7.11 41.46 -15.34
N PHE A 444 7.24 40.94 -16.56
CA PHE A 444 7.60 39.53 -16.83
C PHE A 444 9.11 39.31 -16.97
N LEU A 445 9.91 40.38 -16.86
CA LEU A 445 11.37 40.33 -16.88
C LEU A 445 11.98 40.53 -15.48
N ARG A 446 11.16 40.48 -14.43
CA ARG A 446 11.69 40.51 -13.06
C ARG A 446 12.59 39.32 -12.81
N PRO A 447 13.71 39.49 -12.07
CA PRO A 447 14.61 38.39 -11.75
C PRO A 447 13.88 37.25 -11.01
N SER A 448 14.15 36.01 -11.43
CA SER A 448 13.64 34.79 -10.81
C SER A 448 14.83 33.96 -10.35
N PRO A 449 15.23 34.02 -9.07
CA PRO A 449 16.40 33.28 -8.57
C PRO A 449 16.25 31.76 -8.75
N ASP A 450 15.03 31.23 -8.61
CA ASP A 450 14.74 29.79 -8.69
C ASP A 450 14.15 29.41 -10.07
N ALA A 451 14.64 30.04 -11.13
CA ALA A 451 14.07 29.91 -12.47
C ALA A 451 14.18 28.49 -13.02
N LEU A 452 15.34 27.84 -12.87
CA LEU A 452 15.56 26.46 -13.32
C LEU A 452 14.70 25.47 -12.54
N ASP A 453 14.61 25.61 -11.22
CA ASP A 453 13.76 24.76 -10.36
C ASP A 453 12.29 24.89 -10.76
N GLY A 454 11.82 26.10 -11.02
CA GLY A 454 10.47 26.35 -11.50
C GLY A 454 10.18 25.72 -12.87
N LEU A 455 11.17 25.66 -13.76
CA LEU A 455 11.07 24.96 -15.06
C LEU A 455 11.05 23.44 -14.87
N LEU A 456 11.91 22.90 -14.01
CA LEU A 456 11.98 21.46 -13.70
C LEU A 456 10.71 20.97 -12.99
N LEU A 457 10.16 21.74 -12.04
CA LEU A 457 8.88 21.44 -11.40
C LEU A 457 7.71 21.45 -12.40
N ARG A 458 7.69 22.38 -13.37
CA ARG A 458 6.70 22.36 -14.44
C ARG A 458 6.88 21.11 -15.32
N TYR A 459 8.10 20.80 -15.69
CA TYR A 459 8.42 19.62 -16.48
C TYR A 459 7.92 18.36 -15.78
N SER A 460 8.23 18.18 -14.51
CA SER A 460 7.85 17.00 -13.73
C SER A 460 6.33 16.84 -13.59
N ARG A 461 5.58 17.94 -13.46
CA ARG A 461 4.11 17.94 -13.35
C ARG A 461 3.39 17.63 -14.65
N THR A 462 4.12 17.72 -15.75
CA THR A 462 3.57 17.53 -17.10
C THR A 462 4.11 16.30 -17.82
N HIS A 463 5.04 15.59 -17.20
CA HIS A 463 5.60 14.34 -17.71
C HIS A 463 5.43 13.22 -16.68
N GLY A 464 5.42 11.97 -17.15
CA GLY A 464 5.58 10.79 -16.30
C GLY A 464 7.00 10.71 -15.72
N PRO A 465 7.39 9.60 -15.10
CA PRO A 465 8.76 9.42 -14.59
C PRO A 465 9.81 9.66 -15.68
N PHE A 466 10.85 10.43 -15.39
CA PHE A 466 11.85 10.84 -16.36
C PHE A 466 13.28 10.79 -15.79
N VAL A 467 14.25 10.62 -16.68
CA VAL A 467 15.69 10.69 -16.34
C VAL A 467 16.23 12.11 -16.56
N ALA A 468 17.24 12.53 -15.81
CA ALA A 468 17.81 13.88 -15.86
C ALA A 468 18.25 14.32 -17.28
N ARG A 469 18.68 13.37 -18.09
CA ARG A 469 19.08 13.64 -19.49
C ARG A 469 17.92 14.13 -20.38
N ALA A 470 16.65 13.86 -20.02
CA ALA A 470 15.50 14.28 -20.83
C ALA A 470 15.32 15.82 -20.84
N PRO A 471 15.19 16.52 -19.70
CA PRO A 471 15.18 17.97 -19.68
C PRO A 471 16.53 18.59 -20.09
N SER A 472 17.67 17.94 -19.78
CA SER A 472 18.99 18.36 -20.25
C SER A 472 19.05 18.44 -21.77
N ALA A 473 18.61 17.39 -22.47
CA ALA A 473 18.57 17.37 -23.94
C ALA A 473 17.55 18.39 -24.49
N ARG A 474 16.35 18.51 -23.87
CA ARG A 474 15.32 19.45 -24.32
C ARG A 474 15.78 20.89 -24.29
N TRP A 475 16.51 21.29 -23.27
CA TRP A 475 16.94 22.66 -23.08
C TRP A 475 18.41 22.91 -23.47
N ALA A 476 19.11 21.88 -23.92
CA ALA A 476 20.55 21.91 -24.27
C ALA A 476 21.43 22.50 -23.15
N ILE A 477 21.14 22.16 -21.90
CA ILE A 477 21.92 22.53 -20.72
C ILE A 477 22.69 21.34 -20.17
N PRO A 478 23.79 21.52 -19.41
CA PRO A 478 24.59 20.42 -18.88
C PRO A 478 23.78 19.50 -17.95
N ASP A 479 23.90 18.19 -18.10
CA ASP A 479 23.25 17.17 -17.29
C ASP A 479 23.59 17.33 -15.79
N SER A 480 24.80 17.76 -15.45
CA SER A 480 25.24 18.03 -14.09
C SER A 480 24.42 19.15 -13.41
N MET A 481 24.06 20.18 -14.17
CA MET A 481 23.26 21.31 -13.69
C MET A 481 21.82 20.87 -13.41
N VAL A 482 21.25 20.06 -14.31
CA VAL A 482 19.91 19.48 -14.12
C VAL A 482 19.89 18.54 -12.92
N ARG A 483 20.88 17.65 -12.78
CA ARG A 483 20.97 16.72 -11.62
C ARG A 483 21.10 17.46 -10.29
N GLY A 484 21.90 18.53 -10.23
CA GLY A 484 22.03 19.32 -9.01
C GLY A 484 20.70 19.91 -8.56
N ALA A 485 19.99 20.58 -9.47
CA ALA A 485 18.68 21.15 -9.17
C ALA A 485 17.62 20.08 -8.81
N LEU A 486 17.61 18.93 -9.51
CA LEU A 486 16.71 17.82 -9.18
C LEU A 486 16.99 17.22 -7.80
N GLN A 487 18.26 17.13 -7.38
CA GLN A 487 18.63 16.68 -6.03
C GLN A 487 18.18 17.66 -4.94
N GLU A 488 18.25 18.96 -5.17
CA GLU A 488 17.72 19.97 -4.24
C GLU A 488 16.20 19.88 -4.13
N LEU A 489 15.50 19.65 -5.23
CA LEU A 489 14.04 19.45 -5.25
C LEU A 489 13.61 18.13 -4.55
N ASP A 490 14.40 17.08 -4.63
CA ASP A 490 14.18 15.83 -3.90
C ASP A 490 14.40 16.04 -2.39
N ALA A 491 15.50 16.69 -2.02
CA ALA A 491 15.79 17.00 -0.61
C ALA A 491 14.70 17.88 0.04
N SER A 492 14.03 18.73 -0.74
CA SER A 492 12.89 19.53 -0.30
C SER A 492 11.55 18.77 -0.30
N GLY A 493 11.52 17.52 -0.78
CA GLY A 493 10.30 16.73 -0.94
C GLY A 493 9.40 17.16 -2.10
N SER A 494 9.88 18.09 -2.97
CA SER A 494 9.12 18.58 -4.12
C SER A 494 9.10 17.60 -5.29
N LEU A 495 10.08 16.71 -5.36
CA LEU A 495 10.19 15.61 -6.31
C LEU A 495 10.54 14.31 -5.59
N LEU A 496 10.33 13.20 -6.26
CA LEU A 496 10.71 11.86 -5.80
C LEU A 496 11.74 11.27 -6.76
N HIS A 497 12.79 10.67 -6.21
CA HIS A 497 13.82 9.99 -6.97
C HIS A 497 13.80 8.49 -6.76
N GLY A 498 13.66 7.68 -7.82
CA GLY A 498 13.55 6.24 -7.66
C GLY A 498 13.33 5.44 -8.94
N ASP A 499 12.92 4.19 -8.74
CA ASP A 499 12.70 3.18 -9.76
C ASP A 499 11.20 3.10 -10.09
N PHE A 500 10.78 3.67 -11.23
CA PHE A 500 9.35 3.81 -11.54
C PHE A 500 8.92 3.04 -12.78
N ARG A 501 9.70 3.07 -13.87
CA ARG A 501 9.30 2.45 -15.13
C ARG A 501 9.69 0.98 -15.17
N PRO A 502 8.75 0.08 -15.50
CA PRO A 502 9.07 -1.33 -15.78
C PRO A 502 10.15 -1.44 -16.87
N GLY A 503 11.14 -2.31 -16.63
CA GLY A 503 12.26 -2.49 -17.55
C GLY A 503 13.26 -1.33 -17.64
N GLY A 504 13.10 -0.27 -16.83
CA GLY A 504 14.05 0.83 -16.75
C GLY A 504 15.42 0.41 -16.20
N THR A 505 16.51 1.07 -16.63
CA THR A 505 17.88 0.77 -16.18
C THR A 505 18.49 1.84 -15.31
N GLU A 506 17.89 3.04 -15.29
CA GLU A 506 18.33 4.20 -14.52
C GLU A 506 17.24 4.59 -13.53
N ARG A 507 17.63 5.23 -12.43
CA ARG A 507 16.66 5.85 -11.49
C ARG A 507 16.10 7.12 -12.13
N GLU A 508 14.83 7.36 -11.87
CA GLU A 508 14.02 8.39 -12.49
C GLU A 508 13.51 9.39 -11.46
N TRP A 509 13.11 10.55 -11.94
CA TRP A 509 12.48 11.61 -11.16
C TRP A 509 11.00 11.67 -11.49
N CYS A 510 10.16 11.91 -10.49
CA CYS A 510 8.71 12.01 -10.67
C CYS A 510 8.10 13.01 -9.68
N ASP A 511 7.12 13.78 -10.15
CA ASP A 511 6.30 14.60 -9.26
C ASP A 511 5.40 13.70 -8.40
N PRO A 512 5.26 13.96 -7.07
CA PRO A 512 4.45 13.12 -6.18
C PRO A 512 2.99 12.96 -6.63
N GLU A 513 2.38 14.01 -7.17
CA GLU A 513 1.00 13.98 -7.66
C GLU A 513 0.86 13.15 -8.94
N VAL A 514 1.86 13.25 -9.84
CA VAL A 514 1.91 12.40 -11.04
C VAL A 514 2.08 10.94 -10.65
N LEU A 515 2.97 10.63 -9.70
CA LEU A 515 3.15 9.26 -9.20
C LEU A 515 1.86 8.71 -8.57
N ARG A 516 1.14 9.53 -7.81
CA ARG A 516 -0.16 9.17 -7.24
C ARG A 516 -1.16 8.78 -8.33
N ARG A 517 -1.27 9.59 -9.40
CA ARG A 517 -2.14 9.27 -10.56
C ARG A 517 -1.74 7.97 -11.25
N LEU A 518 -0.44 7.73 -11.42
CA LEU A 518 0.08 6.49 -12.01
C LEU A 518 -0.29 5.28 -11.15
N LYS A 519 -0.09 5.36 -9.84
CA LYS A 519 -0.49 4.30 -8.89
C LYS A 519 -2.00 4.03 -8.94
N GLN A 520 -2.83 5.09 -8.88
CA GLN A 520 -4.29 4.95 -8.96
C GLN A 520 -4.75 4.33 -10.29
N ARG A 521 -4.16 4.73 -11.42
CA ARG A 521 -4.50 4.19 -12.74
C ARG A 521 -4.06 2.73 -12.88
N SER A 522 -2.84 2.40 -12.43
CA SER A 522 -2.33 1.03 -12.39
C SER A 522 -3.22 0.14 -11.52
N LEU A 523 -3.59 0.60 -10.34
CA LEU A 523 -4.49 -0.11 -9.42
C LEU A 523 -5.88 -0.36 -10.05
N ALA A 524 -6.45 0.64 -10.71
CA ALA A 524 -7.74 0.50 -11.38
C ALA A 524 -7.70 -0.53 -12.52
N ARG A 525 -6.58 -0.62 -13.25
CA ARG A 525 -6.38 -1.64 -14.30
C ARG A 525 -6.25 -3.04 -13.71
N ILE A 526 -5.38 -3.19 -12.70
CA ILE A 526 -5.17 -4.47 -12.02
C ILE A 526 -6.48 -4.99 -11.40
N ARG A 527 -7.28 -4.13 -10.78
CA ARG A 527 -8.60 -4.50 -10.23
C ARG A 527 -9.57 -5.01 -11.29
N ARG A 528 -9.54 -4.45 -12.50
CA ARG A 528 -10.35 -4.98 -13.63
C ARG A 528 -9.90 -6.36 -14.08
N GLU A 529 -8.61 -6.68 -13.98
CA GLU A 529 -8.09 -8.01 -14.34
C GLU A 529 -8.54 -9.11 -13.38
N VAL A 530 -8.82 -8.77 -12.11
CA VAL A 530 -9.29 -9.70 -11.08
C VAL A 530 -10.81 -9.65 -10.86
N GLU A 531 -11.55 -8.82 -11.63
CA GLU A 531 -13.00 -8.80 -11.55
C GLU A 531 -13.59 -10.17 -11.89
N PRO A 532 -14.54 -10.68 -11.09
CA PRO A 532 -15.23 -11.93 -11.39
C PRO A 532 -15.94 -11.85 -12.75
N VAL A 533 -15.70 -12.85 -13.61
CA VAL A 533 -16.40 -12.96 -14.89
C VAL A 533 -17.78 -13.58 -14.71
N ASP A 534 -18.68 -13.32 -15.64
CA ASP A 534 -20.00 -13.94 -15.65
C ASP A 534 -19.92 -15.46 -15.89
N GLY A 535 -20.97 -16.19 -15.47
CA GLY A 535 -21.04 -17.65 -15.66
C GLY A 535 -20.83 -18.12 -17.10
N PRO A 536 -21.40 -17.45 -18.12
CA PRO A 536 -21.15 -17.77 -19.55
C PRO A 536 -19.67 -17.58 -19.96
N ALA A 537 -18.99 -16.54 -19.50
CA ALA A 537 -17.57 -16.34 -19.80
C ALA A 537 -16.70 -17.42 -19.13
N TYR A 538 -16.99 -17.75 -17.88
CA TYR A 538 -16.32 -18.84 -17.17
C TYR A 538 -16.53 -20.20 -17.84
N ALA A 539 -17.76 -20.50 -18.29
CA ALA A 539 -18.05 -21.73 -19.02
C ALA A 539 -17.26 -21.83 -20.34
N ARG A 540 -17.15 -20.73 -21.10
CA ARG A 540 -16.31 -20.68 -22.31
C ARG A 540 -14.83 -20.89 -21.99
N PHE A 541 -14.34 -20.27 -20.93
CA PHE A 541 -12.97 -20.45 -20.45
C PHE A 541 -12.70 -21.92 -20.10
N LEU A 542 -13.59 -22.57 -19.33
CA LEU A 542 -13.44 -23.99 -18.99
C LEU A 542 -13.36 -24.89 -20.20
N GLN A 543 -14.19 -24.66 -21.20
CA GLN A 543 -14.13 -25.43 -22.44
C GLN A 543 -12.79 -25.28 -23.17
N HIS A 544 -12.29 -24.05 -23.25
CA HIS A 544 -11.00 -23.74 -23.84
C HIS A 544 -9.85 -24.33 -23.02
N TRP A 545 -9.89 -24.13 -21.70
CA TRP A 545 -8.89 -24.63 -20.73
C TRP A 545 -8.74 -26.16 -20.81
N HIS A 546 -9.85 -26.88 -20.81
CA HIS A 546 -9.86 -28.33 -20.94
C HIS A 546 -9.66 -28.84 -22.38
N GLY A 547 -9.47 -27.95 -23.34
CA GLY A 547 -9.26 -28.32 -24.75
C GLY A 547 -10.46 -29.01 -25.39
N ILE A 548 -11.68 -28.77 -24.90
CA ILE A 548 -12.90 -29.33 -25.47
C ILE A 548 -13.11 -28.72 -26.85
N GLY A 549 -13.14 -29.56 -27.88
CA GLY A 549 -13.27 -29.14 -29.29
C GLY A 549 -11.93 -28.93 -30.02
N SER A 550 -10.78 -29.04 -29.33
CA SER A 550 -9.47 -29.02 -29.99
C SER A 550 -9.10 -30.44 -30.47
N ALA A 551 -8.87 -30.58 -31.76
CA ALA A 551 -8.54 -31.88 -32.40
C ALA A 551 -7.05 -32.27 -32.24
N SER A 552 -6.41 -31.95 -31.11
CA SER A 552 -5.02 -32.30 -30.86
C SER A 552 -4.91 -33.67 -30.19
N SER A 553 -4.09 -34.56 -30.75
CA SER A 553 -3.85 -35.91 -30.25
C SER A 553 -2.34 -36.18 -30.22
N GLY A 554 -1.89 -37.11 -29.38
CA GLY A 554 -0.50 -37.55 -29.30
C GLY A 554 0.11 -37.42 -27.93
N VAL A 555 1.36 -37.87 -27.80
CA VAL A 555 2.11 -37.91 -26.52
C VAL A 555 2.37 -36.50 -25.97
N ASP A 556 2.63 -35.53 -26.86
CA ASP A 556 2.88 -34.15 -26.45
C ASP A 556 1.62 -33.52 -25.82
N ARG A 557 0.44 -33.79 -26.40
CA ARG A 557 -0.82 -33.33 -25.83
C ARG A 557 -1.14 -34.01 -24.51
N LEU A 558 -0.81 -35.28 -24.35
CA LEU A 558 -0.97 -35.97 -23.09
C LEU A 558 -0.07 -35.36 -22.01
N ARG A 559 1.18 -35.00 -22.37
CA ARG A 559 2.11 -34.30 -21.49
C ARG A 559 1.59 -32.91 -21.08
N ASP A 560 1.07 -32.12 -22.05
CA ASP A 560 0.49 -30.80 -21.77
C ASP A 560 -0.71 -30.90 -20.83
N VAL A 561 -1.58 -31.88 -21.03
CA VAL A 561 -2.75 -32.11 -20.16
C VAL A 561 -2.34 -32.56 -18.78
N LEU A 562 -1.32 -33.41 -18.65
CA LEU A 562 -0.78 -33.81 -17.33
C LEU A 562 -0.18 -32.63 -16.59
N LEU A 563 0.60 -31.78 -17.26
CA LEU A 563 1.15 -30.55 -16.67
C LEU A 563 0.07 -29.53 -16.29
N GLN A 564 -1.09 -29.55 -16.97
CA GLN A 564 -2.20 -28.65 -16.71
C GLN A 564 -3.08 -29.12 -15.54
N VAL A 565 -3.10 -30.43 -15.24
CA VAL A 565 -3.89 -31.04 -14.16
C VAL A 565 -3.08 -31.23 -12.86
N GLU A 566 -1.74 -31.26 -12.93
CA GLU A 566 -0.84 -31.22 -11.78
C GLU A 566 -0.74 -29.81 -11.17
#